data_04e00e22cd1970dc1b149606195120a6
#
_entry.id   04e00e22cd1970dc1b149606195120a6
#
_cell.length_a   1.000
_cell.length_b   1.000
_cell.length_c   1.000
_cell.angle_alpha   90.00
_cell.angle_beta   90.00
_cell.angle_gamma   90.00
#
_symmetry.space_group_name_H-M   'P 1'
#
loop_
_entity.id
_entity.type
_entity.pdbx_description
1 polymer ?
#
loop_
_entity_poly.entity_id
_entity_poly.type
_entity_poly.pdbx_seq_one_letter_code
_entity_poly.pdbx_strand_id
1 'polypeptide(L)'
;MRVEEFIPAQQFKAIENGTVCCTAPSNIALVKYWGKKPHQIPANPSISFTLNNCKTTTILKYKVKPSKGLSFEVFLEGKPKEDFKPKIQQFFERILIYAPYLETHHFQIETSNTFPHSSGIASSASGMSALAMCLVQLERLLYPDSEAAFLKRKASFLARLGSGSACRSIEGGLVVWGQHKGISGSSDLQGLKFPSRKHKNS
;
A
#
# COMPACT_ATOMS: atom_id res chain seq x y z
N MET A 1 17.82 1.80 4.96
CA MET A 1 16.83 1.00 4.22
C MET A 1 17.09 1.19 2.74
N ARG A 2 17.20 0.10 2.01
CA ARG A 2 17.43 0.08 0.55
C ARG A 2 16.23 -0.57 -0.12
N VAL A 3 15.92 -0.17 -1.35
CA VAL A 3 14.75 -0.70 -2.09
C VAL A 3 14.91 -2.17 -2.45
N GLU A 4 16.15 -2.63 -2.60
CA GLU A 4 16.51 -4.03 -2.90
C GLU A 4 16.07 -5.00 -1.80
N GLU A 5 15.94 -4.53 -0.56
CA GLU A 5 15.46 -5.35 0.57
C GLU A 5 14.03 -5.88 0.34
N PHE A 6 13.24 -5.22 -0.51
CA PHE A 6 11.86 -5.60 -0.81
C PHE A 6 11.69 -6.53 -2.00
N ILE A 7 12.79 -6.85 -2.72
CA ILE A 7 12.76 -7.83 -3.82
C ILE A 7 12.69 -9.23 -3.22
N PRO A 8 11.62 -10.00 -3.49
CA PRO A 8 11.49 -11.34 -2.92
C PRO A 8 12.44 -12.34 -3.61
N ALA A 9 12.63 -13.50 -2.98
CA ALA A 9 13.28 -14.62 -3.63
C ALA A 9 12.52 -15.03 -4.90
N GLN A 10 13.23 -15.58 -5.89
CA GLN A 10 12.61 -15.98 -7.17
C GLN A 10 11.67 -17.18 -7.03
N GLN A 11 11.93 -18.05 -6.06
CA GLN A 11 11.10 -19.22 -5.79
C GLN A 11 10.10 -18.91 -4.68
N PHE A 12 8.84 -19.22 -4.93
CA PHE A 12 7.76 -19.08 -3.96
C PHE A 12 6.85 -20.32 -3.98
N LYS A 13 6.13 -20.53 -2.88
CA LYS A 13 5.17 -21.61 -2.76
C LYS A 13 4.08 -21.46 -3.82
N ALA A 14 3.79 -22.54 -4.55
CA ALA A 14 2.66 -22.52 -5.49
C ALA A 14 1.33 -22.39 -4.72
N ILE A 15 0.51 -21.45 -5.13
CA ILE A 15 -0.88 -21.30 -4.69
C ILE A 15 -1.73 -21.11 -5.94
N GLU A 16 -2.87 -21.81 -6.02
CA GLU A 16 -3.68 -21.81 -7.24
C GLU A 16 -4.70 -20.68 -7.28
N ASN A 17 -5.44 -20.51 -6.21
CA ASN A 17 -6.48 -19.48 -6.11
C ASN A 17 -6.75 -19.14 -4.64
N GLY A 18 -7.41 -18.03 -4.42
CA GLY A 18 -7.84 -17.62 -3.10
C GLY A 18 -8.35 -16.18 -3.03
N THR A 19 -8.58 -15.75 -1.81
CA THR A 19 -9.09 -14.42 -1.53
C THR A 19 -8.39 -13.86 -0.30
N VAL A 20 -7.98 -12.61 -0.37
CA VAL A 20 -7.50 -11.82 0.78
C VAL A 20 -8.29 -10.54 0.88
N CYS A 21 -8.49 -10.05 2.10
CA CYS A 21 -9.25 -8.82 2.36
C CYS A 21 -8.48 -7.93 3.32
N CYS A 22 -8.32 -6.66 2.94
CA CYS A 22 -7.64 -5.67 3.77
C CYS A 22 -8.39 -4.35 3.79
N THR A 23 -8.31 -3.66 4.91
CA THR A 23 -8.91 -2.35 5.11
C THR A 23 -7.84 -1.34 5.52
N ALA A 24 -7.82 -0.18 4.87
CA ALA A 24 -6.91 0.91 5.21
C ALA A 24 -7.68 2.21 5.42
N PRO A 25 -7.32 3.00 6.46
CA PRO A 25 -7.92 4.30 6.70
C PRO A 25 -7.42 5.33 5.68
N SER A 26 -8.23 6.35 5.45
CA SER A 26 -7.75 7.57 4.82
C SER A 26 -6.84 8.35 5.76
N ASN A 27 -6.05 9.29 5.24
CA ASN A 27 -5.18 10.14 6.04
C ASN A 27 -5.24 11.60 5.58
N ILE A 28 -5.16 12.52 6.53
CA ILE A 28 -5.12 13.96 6.28
C ILE A 28 -3.77 14.52 6.73
N ALA A 29 -3.11 15.24 5.84
CA ALA A 29 -1.83 15.86 6.14
C ALA A 29 -1.99 17.12 6.98
N LEU A 30 -1.32 17.17 8.14
CA LEU A 30 -1.10 18.38 8.92
C LEU A 30 0.04 19.21 8.33
N VAL A 31 1.10 18.52 7.90
CA VAL A 31 2.20 19.11 7.14
C VAL A 31 2.27 18.39 5.80
N LYS A 32 2.02 19.12 4.72
CA LYS A 32 2.00 18.57 3.35
C LYS A 32 3.44 18.43 2.81
N TYR A 33 3.63 17.48 1.90
CA TYR A 33 4.80 17.47 1.04
C TYR A 33 4.53 18.34 -0.20
N TRP A 34 5.53 19.12 -0.61
CA TRP A 34 5.38 20.16 -1.65
C TRP A 34 5.83 19.73 -3.03
N GLY A 35 5.95 18.45 -3.26
CA GLY A 35 6.34 17.89 -4.55
C GLY A 35 6.86 16.47 -4.42
N LYS A 36 7.05 15.83 -5.55
CA LYS A 36 7.57 14.46 -5.65
C LYS A 36 8.74 14.42 -6.62
N LYS A 37 9.78 13.77 -6.21
CA LYS A 37 10.87 13.30 -7.07
C LYS A 37 10.46 12.00 -7.77
N PRO A 38 11.25 11.49 -8.74
CA PRO A 38 10.99 10.18 -9.34
C PRO A 38 10.70 9.09 -8.30
N HIS A 39 9.95 8.05 -8.71
CA HIS A 39 9.55 6.92 -7.85
C HIS A 39 8.75 7.34 -6.60
N GLN A 40 7.96 8.41 -6.69
CA GLN A 40 7.11 8.91 -5.59
C GLN A 40 7.90 9.32 -4.33
N ILE A 41 9.17 9.69 -4.44
CA ILE A 41 9.96 10.20 -3.31
C ILE A 41 9.48 11.61 -2.94
N PRO A 42 9.23 11.92 -1.65
CA PRO A 42 8.74 13.24 -1.26
C PRO A 42 9.87 14.29 -1.35
N ALA A 43 9.53 15.51 -1.72
CA ALA A 43 10.49 16.63 -1.76
C ALA A 43 10.85 17.12 -0.34
N ASN A 44 9.94 16.95 0.61
CA ASN A 44 10.12 17.28 2.02
C ASN A 44 9.33 16.31 2.91
N PRO A 45 9.70 16.16 4.19
CA PRO A 45 8.93 15.38 5.15
C PRO A 45 7.51 15.91 5.32
N SER A 46 6.59 15.01 5.57
CA SER A 46 5.18 15.32 5.80
C SER A 46 4.63 14.54 6.99
N ILE A 47 3.64 15.10 7.67
CA ILE A 47 2.95 14.45 8.81
C ILE A 47 1.46 14.41 8.52
N SER A 48 0.83 13.28 8.79
CA SER A 48 -0.62 13.10 8.68
C SER A 48 -1.17 12.32 9.86
N PHE A 49 -2.46 12.49 10.12
CA PHE A 49 -3.22 11.57 10.97
C PHE A 49 -4.21 10.78 10.11
N THR A 50 -4.54 9.58 10.58
CA THR A 50 -5.53 8.72 9.93
C THR A 50 -6.94 9.01 10.41
N LEU A 51 -7.90 8.89 9.50
CA LEU A 51 -9.34 9.03 9.79
C LEU A 51 -9.93 7.65 10.03
N ASN A 52 -10.09 7.26 11.30
CA ASN A 52 -10.50 5.89 11.66
C ASN A 52 -11.86 5.46 11.09
N ASN A 53 -12.77 6.39 10.85
CA ASN A 53 -14.10 6.10 10.29
C ASN A 53 -14.15 6.19 8.75
N CYS A 54 -13.14 6.79 8.11
CA CYS A 54 -13.04 6.90 6.67
C CYS A 54 -12.05 5.84 6.15
N LYS A 55 -12.57 4.70 5.72
CA LYS A 55 -11.78 3.53 5.33
C LYS A 55 -12.13 3.06 3.92
N THR A 56 -11.14 2.49 3.25
CA THR A 56 -11.34 1.69 2.05
C THR A 56 -11.07 0.23 2.39
N THR A 57 -12.00 -0.65 2.05
CA THR A 57 -11.83 -2.10 2.11
C THR A 57 -11.62 -2.62 0.69
N THR A 58 -10.58 -3.43 0.49
CA THR A 58 -10.30 -4.12 -0.76
C THR A 58 -10.32 -5.61 -0.53
N ILE A 59 -11.10 -6.32 -1.35
CA ILE A 59 -11.10 -7.77 -1.50
C ILE A 59 -10.32 -8.08 -2.77
N LEU A 60 -9.24 -8.83 -2.66
CA LEU A 60 -8.42 -9.27 -3.77
C LEU A 60 -8.61 -10.78 -3.95
N LYS A 61 -9.33 -11.16 -5.00
CA LYS A 61 -9.39 -12.56 -5.46
C LYS A 61 -8.28 -12.78 -6.46
N TYR A 62 -7.62 -13.92 -6.36
CA TYR A 62 -6.52 -14.28 -7.27
C TYR A 62 -6.68 -15.72 -7.76
N LYS A 63 -6.25 -15.94 -9.00
CA LYS A 63 -6.25 -17.26 -9.65
C LYS A 63 -5.03 -17.38 -10.56
N VAL A 64 -4.32 -18.49 -10.48
CA VAL A 64 -3.21 -18.79 -11.41
C VAL A 64 -3.72 -18.75 -12.86
N LYS A 65 -2.91 -18.24 -13.75
CA LYS A 65 -3.17 -18.22 -15.18
C LYS A 65 -2.01 -18.83 -15.98
N PRO A 66 -2.29 -19.44 -17.15
CA PRO A 66 -1.28 -20.14 -17.93
C PRO A 66 -0.25 -19.24 -18.60
N SER A 67 -0.63 -18.00 -18.94
CA SER A 67 0.22 -17.03 -19.65
C SER A 67 0.78 -15.98 -18.68
N LYS A 68 2.06 -15.61 -18.84
CA LYS A 68 2.65 -14.49 -18.10
C LYS A 68 2.09 -13.14 -18.54
N GLY A 69 2.22 -12.14 -17.68
CA GLY A 69 1.82 -10.75 -17.91
C GLY A 69 0.76 -10.28 -16.91
N LEU A 70 0.53 -8.98 -16.82
CA LEU A 70 -0.47 -8.40 -15.92
C LEU A 70 -1.90 -8.70 -16.40
N SER A 71 -2.77 -9.12 -15.50
CA SER A 71 -4.18 -9.43 -15.80
C SER A 71 -5.04 -9.16 -14.57
N PHE A 72 -5.98 -8.23 -14.69
CA PHE A 72 -6.86 -7.87 -13.57
C PHE A 72 -8.15 -7.18 -14.03
N GLU A 73 -9.15 -7.25 -13.14
CA GLU A 73 -10.41 -6.52 -13.23
C GLU A 73 -10.61 -5.68 -11.97
N VAL A 74 -11.34 -4.58 -12.09
CA VAL A 74 -11.55 -3.64 -10.97
C VAL A 74 -13.03 -3.33 -10.81
N PHE A 75 -13.50 -3.41 -9.57
CA PHE A 75 -14.87 -3.11 -9.18
C PHE A 75 -14.86 -2.10 -8.03
N LEU A 76 -15.74 -1.12 -8.09
CA LEU A 76 -16.05 -0.21 -7.00
C LEU A 76 -17.52 -0.43 -6.59
N GLU A 77 -17.72 -0.82 -5.33
CA GLU A 77 -19.07 -1.07 -4.78
C GLU A 77 -19.89 -2.03 -5.65
N GLY A 78 -19.24 -3.12 -6.11
CA GLY A 78 -19.84 -4.17 -6.95
C GLY A 78 -20.02 -3.81 -8.43
N LYS A 79 -19.67 -2.60 -8.87
CA LYS A 79 -19.77 -2.17 -10.28
C LYS A 79 -18.39 -2.13 -10.94
N PRO A 80 -18.26 -2.59 -12.20
CA PRO A 80 -17.01 -2.46 -12.96
C PRO A 80 -16.55 -0.99 -13.00
N LYS A 81 -15.24 -0.78 -12.80
CA LYS A 81 -14.64 0.55 -12.70
C LYS A 81 -13.42 0.68 -13.63
N GLU A 82 -13.68 0.79 -14.91
CA GLU A 82 -12.66 0.82 -15.96
C GLU A 82 -11.70 2.01 -15.85
N ASP A 83 -12.17 3.17 -15.41
CA ASP A 83 -11.38 4.38 -15.25
C ASP A 83 -10.31 4.27 -14.12
N PHE A 84 -10.37 3.23 -13.27
CA PHE A 84 -9.31 2.93 -12.30
C PHE A 84 -8.19 2.08 -12.89
N LYS A 85 -8.45 1.34 -13.98
CA LYS A 85 -7.48 0.43 -14.59
C LYS A 85 -6.14 1.10 -14.94
N PRO A 86 -6.08 2.27 -15.59
CA PRO A 86 -4.80 2.87 -15.96
C PRO A 86 -3.90 3.15 -14.74
N LYS A 87 -4.48 3.57 -13.63
CA LYS A 87 -3.73 3.85 -12.41
C LYS A 87 -3.24 2.58 -11.71
N ILE A 88 -4.04 1.52 -11.71
CA ILE A 88 -3.67 0.23 -11.13
C ILE A 88 -2.64 -0.46 -12.02
N GLN A 89 -2.78 -0.39 -13.34
CA GLN A 89 -1.80 -0.88 -14.29
C GLN A 89 -0.42 -0.23 -14.03
N GLN A 90 -0.37 1.10 -13.97
CA GLN A 90 0.87 1.82 -13.67
C GLN A 90 1.45 1.44 -12.29
N PHE A 91 0.59 1.19 -11.31
CA PHE A 91 1.01 0.73 -9.99
C PHE A 91 1.65 -0.67 -10.08
N PHE A 92 0.99 -1.61 -10.73
CA PHE A 92 1.48 -2.98 -10.90
C PHE A 92 2.81 -3.02 -11.67
N GLU A 93 2.93 -2.24 -12.75
CA GLU A 93 4.20 -2.10 -13.49
C GLU A 93 5.34 -1.60 -12.61
N ARG A 94 5.09 -0.61 -11.74
CA ARG A 94 6.10 -0.07 -10.83
C ARG A 94 6.55 -1.05 -9.75
N ILE A 95 5.65 -1.94 -9.33
CA ILE A 95 5.95 -2.87 -8.24
C ILE A 95 6.32 -4.27 -8.72
N LEU A 96 6.34 -4.53 -10.01
CA LEU A 96 6.52 -5.86 -10.58
C LEU A 96 7.78 -6.56 -10.08
N ILE A 97 8.90 -5.83 -9.97
CA ILE A 97 10.15 -6.37 -9.43
C ILE A 97 10.04 -6.78 -7.95
N TYR A 98 9.13 -6.16 -7.20
CA TYR A 98 8.88 -6.44 -5.78
C TYR A 98 7.74 -7.44 -5.56
N ALA A 99 6.94 -7.70 -6.58
CA ALA A 99 5.77 -8.58 -6.56
C ALA A 99 5.67 -9.38 -7.86
N PRO A 100 6.64 -10.26 -8.18
CA PRO A 100 6.71 -10.97 -9.46
C PRO A 100 5.52 -11.91 -9.70
N TYR A 101 4.82 -12.33 -8.65
CA TYR A 101 3.60 -13.12 -8.73
C TYR A 101 2.44 -12.42 -9.46
N LEU A 102 2.54 -11.10 -9.68
CA LEU A 102 1.57 -10.35 -10.50
C LEU A 102 1.53 -10.84 -11.95
N GLU A 103 2.62 -11.43 -12.47
CA GLU A 103 2.64 -11.97 -13.84
C GLU A 103 1.99 -13.35 -13.95
N THR A 104 1.87 -14.09 -12.86
CA THR A 104 1.42 -15.48 -12.87
C THR A 104 -0.02 -15.69 -12.42
N HIS A 105 -0.66 -14.64 -11.93
CA HIS A 105 -2.05 -14.68 -11.47
C HIS A 105 -2.92 -13.64 -12.18
N HIS A 106 -4.20 -13.97 -12.32
CA HIS A 106 -5.26 -13.02 -12.64
C HIS A 106 -5.85 -12.50 -11.32
N PHE A 107 -6.16 -11.21 -11.26
CA PHE A 107 -6.68 -10.56 -10.05
C PHE A 107 -8.06 -9.94 -10.30
N GLN A 108 -9.00 -10.20 -9.40
CA GLN A 108 -10.23 -9.43 -9.30
C GLN A 108 -10.15 -8.55 -8.07
N ILE A 109 -10.15 -7.24 -8.28
CA ILE A 109 -9.99 -6.22 -7.25
C ILE A 109 -11.36 -5.60 -6.98
N GLU A 110 -11.96 -5.94 -5.84
CA GLU A 110 -13.22 -5.36 -5.39
C GLU A 110 -12.94 -4.38 -4.27
N THR A 111 -13.32 -3.11 -4.44
CA THR A 111 -13.07 -2.08 -3.44
C THR A 111 -14.35 -1.35 -3.06
N SER A 112 -14.44 -0.95 -1.79
CA SER A 112 -15.55 -0.16 -1.26
C SER A 112 -15.04 0.85 -0.24
N ASN A 113 -15.75 1.96 -0.10
CA ASN A 113 -15.43 3.02 0.84
C ASN A 113 -16.52 3.19 1.88
N THR A 114 -16.17 3.54 3.11
CA THR A 114 -17.14 3.98 4.13
C THR A 114 -17.53 5.46 3.98
N PHE A 115 -17.05 6.13 2.93
CA PHE A 115 -17.25 7.54 2.65
C PHE A 115 -17.43 7.75 1.13
N PRO A 116 -18.08 8.85 0.69
CA PRO A 116 -18.28 9.09 -0.74
C PRO A 116 -16.97 9.19 -1.51
N HIS A 117 -16.89 8.53 -2.66
CA HIS A 117 -15.75 8.65 -3.56
C HIS A 117 -15.61 10.12 -4.02
N SER A 118 -14.38 10.59 -4.19
CA SER A 118 -14.07 11.98 -4.58
C SER A 118 -14.49 13.07 -3.58
N SER A 119 -14.76 12.72 -2.33
CA SER A 119 -15.14 13.67 -1.26
C SER A 119 -13.99 14.52 -0.70
N GLY A 120 -12.80 14.51 -1.35
CA GLY A 120 -11.62 15.24 -0.87
C GLY A 120 -10.86 14.59 0.30
N ILE A 121 -11.30 13.43 0.79
CA ILE A 121 -10.71 12.72 1.95
C ILE A 121 -9.65 11.69 1.52
N ALA A 122 -8.88 11.97 0.49
CA ALA A 122 -7.75 11.15 0.04
C ALA A 122 -8.10 9.64 -0.21
N SER A 123 -9.25 9.36 -0.85
CA SER A 123 -9.68 7.99 -1.23
C SER A 123 -8.62 7.22 -2.01
N SER A 124 -7.83 7.92 -2.82
CA SER A 124 -6.69 7.34 -3.55
C SER A 124 -5.60 6.81 -2.60
N ALA A 125 -5.40 7.41 -1.43
CA ALA A 125 -4.41 6.94 -0.47
C ALA A 125 -4.90 5.68 0.25
N SER A 126 -6.12 5.67 0.77
CA SER A 126 -6.70 4.50 1.43
C SER A 126 -6.86 3.33 0.45
N GLY A 127 -7.30 3.57 -0.79
CA GLY A 127 -7.44 2.54 -1.82
C GLY A 127 -6.11 1.86 -2.18
N MET A 128 -5.06 2.65 -2.46
CA MET A 128 -3.73 2.07 -2.75
C MET A 128 -3.12 1.38 -1.53
N SER A 129 -3.41 1.84 -0.32
CA SER A 129 -2.95 1.19 0.90
C SER A 129 -3.65 -0.16 1.10
N ALA A 130 -4.98 -0.21 0.96
CA ALA A 130 -5.72 -1.46 1.08
C ALA A 130 -5.27 -2.49 0.04
N LEU A 131 -5.08 -2.08 -1.23
CA LEU A 131 -4.57 -2.94 -2.29
C LEU A 131 -3.15 -3.43 -2.00
N ALA A 132 -2.24 -2.55 -1.57
CA ALA A 132 -0.87 -2.94 -1.20
C ALA A 132 -0.85 -3.93 -0.03
N MET A 133 -1.72 -3.74 0.97
CA MET A 133 -1.87 -4.69 2.07
C MET A 133 -2.39 -6.05 1.59
N CYS A 134 -3.35 -6.08 0.65
CA CYS A 134 -3.82 -7.34 0.05
C CYS A 134 -2.68 -8.08 -0.68
N LEU A 135 -1.88 -7.36 -1.47
CA LEU A 135 -0.72 -7.96 -2.17
C LEU A 135 0.28 -8.55 -1.18
N VAL A 136 0.57 -7.85 -0.10
CA VAL A 136 1.50 -8.34 0.94
C VAL A 136 0.90 -9.50 1.75
N GLN A 137 -0.43 -9.54 1.96
CA GLN A 137 -1.08 -10.72 2.55
C GLN A 137 -1.00 -11.94 1.61
N LEU A 138 -1.17 -11.75 0.31
CA LEU A 138 -0.91 -12.81 -0.67
C LEU A 138 0.56 -13.24 -0.62
N GLU A 139 1.50 -12.29 -0.56
CA GLU A 139 2.93 -12.58 -0.46
C GLU A 139 3.26 -13.43 0.79
N ARG A 140 2.60 -13.17 1.92
CA ARG A 140 2.76 -14.00 3.12
C ARG A 140 2.37 -15.46 2.91
N LEU A 141 1.40 -15.73 2.03
CA LEU A 141 1.01 -17.11 1.69
C LEU A 141 2.06 -17.78 0.78
N LEU A 142 2.67 -16.99 -0.10
CA LEU A 142 3.73 -17.43 -1.03
C LEU A 142 5.08 -17.63 -0.31
N TYR A 143 5.36 -16.81 0.70
CA TYR A 143 6.60 -16.80 1.49
C TYR A 143 6.27 -16.87 2.99
N PRO A 144 5.88 -18.04 3.52
CA PRO A 144 5.34 -18.16 4.88
C PRO A 144 6.33 -17.78 5.99
N ASP A 145 7.64 -17.86 5.71
CA ASP A 145 8.70 -17.53 6.68
C ASP A 145 8.98 -16.02 6.79
N SER A 146 8.24 -15.19 6.04
CA SER A 146 8.43 -13.74 6.08
C SER A 146 7.98 -13.13 7.41
N GLU A 147 8.83 -12.31 8.01
CA GLU A 147 8.52 -11.60 9.26
C GLU A 147 7.38 -10.59 9.09
N ALA A 148 6.45 -10.56 10.04
CA ALA A 148 5.30 -9.64 10.02
C ALA A 148 5.73 -8.16 9.96
N ALA A 149 6.81 -7.80 10.68
CA ALA A 149 7.36 -6.44 10.67
C ALA A 149 7.92 -6.07 9.28
N PHE A 150 8.59 -7.00 8.61
CA PHE A 150 9.07 -6.82 7.23
C PHE A 150 7.89 -6.62 6.27
N LEU A 151 6.89 -7.50 6.33
CA LEU A 151 5.70 -7.42 5.47
C LEU A 151 4.96 -6.09 5.64
N LYS A 152 4.85 -5.59 6.87
CA LYS A 152 4.24 -4.28 7.14
C LYS A 152 5.02 -3.13 6.51
N ARG A 153 6.36 -3.15 6.62
CA ARG A 153 7.22 -2.16 5.94
C ARG A 153 7.08 -2.24 4.42
N LYS A 154 7.05 -3.46 3.87
CA LYS A 154 6.83 -3.69 2.44
C LYS A 154 5.48 -3.16 1.97
N ALA A 155 4.40 -3.38 2.72
CA ALA A 155 3.09 -2.82 2.40
C ALA A 155 3.13 -1.29 2.32
N SER A 156 3.80 -0.62 3.26
CA SER A 156 3.97 0.83 3.25
C SER A 156 4.80 1.29 2.04
N PHE A 157 5.87 0.60 1.73
CA PHE A 157 6.71 0.85 0.54
C PHE A 157 5.92 0.70 -0.76
N LEU A 158 5.19 -0.40 -0.95
CA LEU A 158 4.37 -0.63 -2.14
C LEU A 158 3.24 0.41 -2.27
N ALA A 159 2.53 0.69 -1.18
CA ALA A 159 1.47 1.69 -1.16
C ALA A 159 1.96 3.06 -1.66
N ARG A 160 3.16 3.48 -1.25
CA ARG A 160 3.82 4.70 -1.71
C ARG A 160 4.00 4.73 -3.23
N LEU A 161 4.41 3.62 -3.83
CA LEU A 161 4.60 3.51 -5.27
C LEU A 161 3.30 3.67 -6.07
N GLY A 162 2.16 3.33 -5.47
CA GLY A 162 0.82 3.56 -6.05
C GLY A 162 0.32 5.00 -5.86
N SER A 163 0.51 5.54 -4.66
CA SER A 163 0.17 6.93 -4.32
C SER A 163 1.04 7.35 -3.15
N GLY A 164 1.89 8.35 -3.31
CA GLY A 164 2.90 8.72 -2.32
C GLY A 164 2.36 8.79 -0.89
N SER A 165 1.25 9.49 -0.68
CA SER A 165 0.61 9.62 0.63
C SER A 165 0.03 8.30 1.20
N ALA A 166 -0.12 7.27 0.38
CA ALA A 166 -0.70 5.99 0.81
C ALA A 166 0.16 5.28 1.86
N CYS A 167 1.49 5.41 1.81
CA CYS A 167 2.36 4.81 2.83
C CYS A 167 1.97 5.18 4.27
N ARG A 168 1.33 6.35 4.47
CA ARG A 168 0.92 6.83 5.78
C ARG A 168 -0.35 6.17 6.31
N SER A 169 -1.12 5.50 5.47
CA SER A 169 -2.34 4.78 5.86
C SER A 169 -2.09 3.36 6.37
N ILE A 170 -0.85 2.86 6.31
CA ILE A 170 -0.49 1.52 6.77
C ILE A 170 -0.28 1.46 8.29
N GLU A 171 0.36 2.49 8.86
CA GLU A 171 0.73 2.49 10.29
C GLU A 171 -0.43 2.89 11.22
N GLY A 172 -1.33 3.72 10.76
CA GLY A 172 -2.39 4.30 11.58
C GLY A 172 -1.92 5.36 12.59
N GLY A 173 -2.84 6.18 13.06
CA GLY A 173 -2.55 7.27 13.99
C GLY A 173 -1.81 8.43 13.32
N LEU A 174 -0.83 9.02 14.02
CA LEU A 174 0.03 10.07 13.50
C LEU A 174 1.24 9.44 12.80
N VAL A 175 1.46 9.79 11.51
CA VAL A 175 2.48 9.16 10.67
C VAL A 175 3.33 10.21 9.96
N VAL A 176 4.64 10.00 9.98
CA VAL A 176 5.63 10.76 9.23
C VAL A 176 6.00 10.01 7.95
N TRP A 177 6.16 10.72 6.84
CA TRP A 177 6.76 10.23 5.62
C TRP A 177 7.73 11.28 5.07
N GLY A 178 8.92 10.85 4.75
CA GLY A 178 10.07 11.67 4.37
C GLY A 178 11.14 11.66 5.45
N GLN A 179 12.39 11.65 5.03
CA GLN A 179 13.54 11.64 5.93
C GLN A 179 13.67 12.98 6.66
N HIS A 180 13.85 12.95 7.98
CA HIS A 180 14.03 14.13 8.83
C HIS A 180 15.08 13.89 9.92
N LYS A 181 16.04 14.82 10.08
CA LYS A 181 17.17 14.66 11.02
C LYS A 181 16.73 14.47 12.48
N GLY A 182 15.65 15.13 12.90
CA GLY A 182 15.11 15.06 14.27
C GLY A 182 14.18 13.88 14.56
N ILE A 183 13.94 12.99 13.58
CA ILE A 183 13.01 11.86 13.75
C ILE A 183 13.74 10.57 13.35
N SER A 184 14.21 9.84 14.37
CA SER A 184 14.90 8.57 14.16
C SER A 184 14.00 7.57 13.43
N GLY A 185 14.53 6.87 12.42
CA GLY A 185 13.81 5.90 11.62
C GLY A 185 12.91 6.51 10.53
N SER A 186 12.83 7.85 10.42
CA SER A 186 12.11 8.49 9.31
C SER A 186 12.74 8.12 7.96
N SER A 187 11.92 7.95 6.93
CA SER A 187 12.34 7.45 5.63
C SER A 187 11.52 8.04 4.50
N ASP A 188 12.15 8.24 3.34
CA ASP A 188 11.47 8.58 2.10
C ASP A 188 10.73 7.37 1.48
N LEU A 189 11.06 6.16 1.91
CA LEU A 189 10.57 4.92 1.30
C LEU A 189 9.27 4.39 1.92
N GLN A 190 8.98 4.75 3.17
CA GLN A 190 7.81 4.26 3.91
C GLN A 190 7.30 5.28 4.92
N GLY A 191 6.06 5.11 5.38
CA GLY A 191 5.54 5.83 6.53
C GLY A 191 6.11 5.27 7.84
N LEU A 192 6.31 6.14 8.82
CA LEU A 192 6.73 5.81 10.18
C LEU A 192 5.69 6.36 11.16
N LYS A 193 5.19 5.52 12.06
CA LYS A 193 4.36 5.99 13.16
C LYS A 193 5.14 7.00 14.00
N PHE A 194 4.57 8.18 14.18
CA PHE A 194 5.21 9.23 14.98
C PHE A 194 5.37 8.74 16.44
N PRO A 195 6.57 8.84 17.02
CA PRO A 195 6.78 8.37 18.38
C PRO A 195 5.94 9.22 19.36
N SER A 196 4.98 8.58 20.03
CA SER A 196 4.30 9.21 21.15
C SER A 196 5.32 9.42 22.26
N ARG A 197 5.45 10.63 22.79
CA ARG A 197 6.18 10.83 24.05
C ARG A 197 5.48 9.97 25.11
N LYS A 198 6.18 8.98 25.64
CA LYS A 198 5.78 8.40 26.92
C LYS A 198 5.90 9.55 27.91
N HIS A 199 4.77 10.04 28.44
CA HIS A 199 4.83 10.84 29.65
C HIS A 199 5.56 9.96 30.69
N LYS A 200 6.77 10.33 31.06
CA LYS A 200 7.35 9.86 32.29
C LYS A 200 6.50 10.50 33.39
N ASN A 201 5.62 9.71 33.98
CA ASN A 201 5.01 10.11 35.25
C ASN A 201 6.17 10.27 36.24
N SER A 202 6.47 11.51 36.56
CA SER A 202 7.32 11.91 37.70
C SER A 202 6.54 11.75 38.98
#